data_b4c09988fd00a07ccb587828e4046895
#
_entry.id   b4c09988fd00a07ccb587828e4046895
#
_cell.length_a   1.000
_cell.length_b   1.000
_cell.length_c   1.000
_cell.angle_alpha   90.00
_cell.angle_beta   90.00
_cell.angle_gamma   90.00
#
_symmetry.space_group_name_H-M   'P 1'
#
loop_
_entity.id
_entity.type
_entity.pdbx_description
1 polymer ?
#
loop_
_entity_poly.entity_id
_entity_poly.type
_entity_poly.pdbx_seq_one_letter_code
_entity_poly.pdbx_strand_id
1 'polypeptide(L)'
;MTELTLKEHNHNLKYNLVHEFCWGFGIAFHTLYAVVPLFLRELGAPESIAVSTAGLFSILIALPTLIIATLGRNIRNIKKAVILVHIIILMVAFAMGFTFTILDPEQIQTAWKVYFSYFILYSLSIGIIIPIWAEFLNQSTLKSERGKFFGLGFAFNSVGSFAGGFILRFLLSSNIPFPRNFGIGFFILFISLTIGTFLFLFFRVKSPKKEHRHKTVKDFLTETKSIVVGHKNFQKYILSRILFAAHLPGLGLYAIYCQDKFNFDVSQAGIFTILNVIASGFTSYVVGILGDKMGHKSGMMVAYLAHFTAVFLAIFSQNMLWVYAVFMAIGAGQGAFMPSAMNLVYDFAKERDTKTYMALVDTMLAPFVLIFIVGIG
;
A
#
# COMPACT_ATOMS: atom_id res chain seq x y z
N MET A 1 -11.08 -1.89 31.52
CA MET A 1 -10.72 -1.35 30.18
C MET A 1 -11.79 -0.34 29.81
N THR A 2 -11.45 0.93 29.67
CA THR A 2 -12.41 1.89 29.09
C THR A 2 -12.33 1.76 27.58
N GLU A 3 -13.26 1.01 27.00
CA GLU A 3 -13.41 0.96 25.54
C GLU A 3 -13.76 2.36 24.99
N LEU A 4 -13.49 2.56 23.68
CA LEU A 4 -14.00 3.74 22.97
C LEU A 4 -15.53 3.73 23.04
N THR A 5 -16.11 4.90 23.27
CA THR A 5 -17.57 5.08 23.10
C THR A 5 -17.91 5.12 21.61
N LEU A 6 -19.15 4.78 21.25
CA LEU A 6 -19.63 4.89 19.87
C LEU A 6 -19.50 6.33 19.33
N LYS A 7 -19.66 7.35 20.19
CA LYS A 7 -19.47 8.77 19.84
C LYS A 7 -18.01 9.06 19.46
N GLU A 8 -17.05 8.51 20.19
CA GLU A 8 -15.62 8.68 19.90
C GLU A 8 -15.21 7.90 18.65
N HIS A 9 -15.76 6.69 18.45
CA HIS A 9 -15.57 5.92 17.23
C HIS A 9 -16.07 6.67 15.99
N ASN A 10 -17.30 7.18 16.02
CA ASN A 10 -17.88 7.95 14.91
C ASN A 10 -17.12 9.26 14.64
N HIS A 11 -16.57 9.89 15.68
CA HIS A 11 -15.67 11.03 15.53
C HIS A 11 -14.39 10.60 14.77
N ASN A 12 -13.74 9.52 15.19
CA ASN A 12 -12.54 9.00 14.55
C ASN A 12 -12.81 8.56 13.10
N LEU A 13 -13.96 7.94 12.85
CA LEU A 13 -14.36 7.54 11.50
C LEU A 13 -14.37 8.74 10.55
N LYS A 14 -14.95 9.88 10.94
CA LYS A 14 -14.96 11.10 10.09
C LYS A 14 -13.54 11.54 9.70
N TYR A 15 -12.62 11.60 10.67
CA TYR A 15 -11.24 11.98 10.40
C TYR A 15 -10.50 10.93 9.59
N ASN A 16 -10.81 9.63 9.79
CA ASN A 16 -10.25 8.55 9.02
C ASN A 16 -10.67 8.64 7.54
N LEU A 17 -11.93 8.93 7.24
CA LEU A 17 -12.39 9.06 5.86
C LEU A 17 -11.64 10.17 5.12
N VAL A 18 -11.43 11.33 5.77
CA VAL A 18 -10.66 12.44 5.16
C VAL A 18 -9.18 12.09 5.05
N HIS A 19 -8.60 11.43 6.06
CA HIS A 19 -7.23 10.93 6.03
C HIS A 19 -7.00 9.98 4.86
N GLU A 20 -7.87 8.97 4.72
CA GLU A 20 -7.80 7.98 3.65
C GLU A 20 -8.01 8.61 2.26
N PHE A 21 -8.93 9.58 2.14
CA PHE A 21 -9.07 10.35 0.91
C PHE A 21 -7.78 11.07 0.54
N CYS A 22 -7.16 11.80 1.48
CA CYS A 22 -5.89 12.49 1.23
C CYS A 22 -4.77 11.49 0.87
N TRP A 23 -4.71 10.35 1.58
CA TRP A 23 -3.74 9.32 1.32
C TRP A 23 -3.89 8.76 -0.08
N GLY A 24 -5.11 8.36 -0.47
CA GLY A 24 -5.41 7.87 -1.80
C GLY A 24 -5.12 8.89 -2.91
N PHE A 25 -5.53 10.14 -2.70
CA PHE A 25 -5.27 11.23 -3.63
C PHE A 25 -3.77 11.40 -3.90
N GLY A 26 -2.95 11.40 -2.84
CA GLY A 26 -1.51 11.51 -2.98
C GLY A 26 -0.89 10.29 -3.67
N ILE A 27 -1.27 9.07 -3.27
CA ILE A 27 -0.69 7.83 -3.84
C ILE A 27 -0.98 7.69 -5.34
N ALA A 28 -2.03 8.31 -5.88
CA ALA A 28 -2.29 8.31 -7.32
C ALA A 28 -1.08 8.81 -8.14
N PHE A 29 -0.23 9.66 -7.58
CA PHE A 29 0.99 10.17 -8.21
C PHE A 29 2.22 9.24 -8.04
N HIS A 30 2.07 8.10 -7.37
CA HIS A 30 3.17 7.14 -7.10
C HIS A 30 2.68 5.70 -7.15
N THR A 31 1.89 5.32 -8.16
CA THR A 31 1.35 3.97 -8.29
C THR A 31 2.39 2.98 -8.79
N LEU A 32 2.47 1.79 -8.13
CA LEU A 32 3.44 0.74 -8.45
C LEU A 32 3.10 -0.05 -9.71
N TYR A 33 1.88 0.05 -10.19
CA TYR A 33 1.39 -0.66 -11.37
C TYR A 33 1.40 0.20 -12.65
N ALA A 34 1.64 1.52 -12.53
CA ALA A 34 1.64 2.41 -13.71
C ALA A 34 2.69 3.53 -13.58
N VAL A 35 2.56 4.45 -12.60
CA VAL A 35 3.37 5.68 -12.54
C VAL A 35 4.85 5.37 -12.33
N VAL A 36 5.19 4.57 -11.32
CA VAL A 36 6.58 4.27 -10.95
C VAL A 36 7.34 3.56 -12.08
N PRO A 37 6.82 2.45 -12.66
CA PRO A 37 7.53 1.77 -13.72
C PRO A 37 7.67 2.61 -14.99
N LEU A 38 6.63 3.34 -15.40
CA LEU A 38 6.69 4.21 -16.57
C LEU A 38 7.64 5.40 -16.35
N PHE A 39 7.63 6.01 -15.17
CA PHE A 39 8.55 7.11 -14.85
C PHE A 39 10.01 6.65 -14.85
N LEU A 40 10.32 5.48 -14.27
CA LEU A 40 11.66 4.90 -14.32
C LEU A 40 12.10 4.61 -15.76
N ARG A 41 11.21 4.09 -16.60
CA ARG A 41 11.47 3.83 -18.01
C ARG A 41 11.79 5.12 -18.77
N GLU A 42 10.98 6.18 -18.59
CA GLU A 42 11.22 7.49 -19.21
C GLU A 42 12.52 8.16 -18.74
N LEU A 43 12.97 7.86 -17.51
CA LEU A 43 14.29 8.28 -17.00
C LEU A 43 15.45 7.43 -17.52
N GLY A 44 15.20 6.43 -18.37
CA GLY A 44 16.23 5.55 -18.92
C GLY A 44 16.74 4.47 -17.96
N ALA A 45 15.94 4.09 -16.95
CA ALA A 45 16.30 2.96 -16.09
C ALA A 45 16.32 1.64 -16.87
N PRO A 46 17.16 0.67 -16.46
CA PRO A 46 17.08 -0.69 -16.99
C PRO A 46 15.66 -1.26 -16.80
N GLU A 47 15.16 -1.97 -17.81
CA GLU A 47 13.79 -2.50 -17.80
C GLU A 47 13.56 -3.43 -16.60
N SER A 48 14.56 -4.27 -16.25
CA SER A 48 14.50 -5.14 -15.07
C SER A 48 14.26 -4.36 -13.76
N ILE A 49 14.80 -3.14 -13.64
CA ILE A 49 14.55 -2.25 -12.48
C ILE A 49 13.11 -1.74 -12.49
N ALA A 50 12.64 -1.23 -13.64
CA ALA A 50 11.31 -0.67 -13.76
C ALA A 50 10.23 -1.72 -13.50
N VAL A 51 10.36 -2.92 -14.06
CA VAL A 51 9.42 -4.04 -13.89
C VAL A 51 9.38 -4.55 -12.46
N SER A 52 10.53 -4.67 -11.79
CA SER A 52 10.63 -5.28 -10.46
C SER A 52 10.15 -4.37 -9.32
N THR A 53 9.76 -3.13 -9.59
CA THR A 53 9.45 -2.12 -8.55
C THR A 53 8.42 -2.58 -7.52
N ALA A 54 7.33 -3.22 -7.93
CA ALA A 54 6.29 -3.67 -6.98
C ALA A 54 6.79 -4.82 -6.08
N GLY A 55 7.59 -5.73 -6.60
CA GLY A 55 8.25 -6.77 -5.82
C GLY A 55 9.28 -6.20 -4.85
N LEU A 56 10.15 -5.30 -5.33
CA LEU A 56 11.14 -4.60 -4.50
C LEU A 56 10.48 -3.79 -3.39
N PHE A 57 9.36 -3.10 -3.68
CA PHE A 57 8.57 -2.39 -2.69
C PHE A 57 8.13 -3.31 -1.54
N SER A 58 7.63 -4.50 -1.86
CA SER A 58 7.22 -5.49 -0.86
C SER A 58 8.38 -5.93 0.05
N ILE A 59 9.57 -6.19 -0.53
CA ILE A 59 10.77 -6.57 0.22
C ILE A 59 11.23 -5.42 1.13
N LEU A 60 11.30 -4.20 0.56
CA LEU A 60 11.76 -3.02 1.28
C LEU A 60 10.83 -2.64 2.45
N ILE A 61 9.53 -2.88 2.32
CA ILE A 61 8.57 -2.76 3.43
C ILE A 61 8.89 -3.81 4.52
N ALA A 62 9.12 -5.05 4.14
CA ALA A 62 9.33 -6.14 5.10
C ALA A 62 10.57 -5.94 5.97
N LEU A 63 11.64 -5.31 5.44
CA LEU A 63 12.90 -5.12 6.14
C LEU A 63 12.75 -4.39 7.48
N PRO A 64 12.16 -3.19 7.58
CA PRO A 64 12.01 -2.49 8.85
C PRO A 64 10.81 -2.98 9.67
N THR A 65 9.78 -3.58 9.04
CA THR A 65 8.50 -3.87 9.68
C THR A 65 8.65 -4.71 10.95
N LEU A 66 9.47 -5.78 10.91
CA LEU A 66 9.68 -6.65 12.07
C LEU A 66 10.47 -5.95 13.20
N ILE A 67 11.48 -5.15 12.82
CA ILE A 67 12.28 -4.36 13.77
C ILE A 67 11.38 -3.35 14.48
N ILE A 68 10.57 -2.62 13.71
CA ILE A 68 9.65 -1.61 14.22
C ILE A 68 8.52 -2.24 15.05
N ALA A 69 7.99 -3.39 14.66
CA ALA A 69 7.03 -4.13 15.47
C ALA A 69 7.61 -4.50 16.84
N THR A 70 8.88 -4.84 16.90
CA THR A 70 9.60 -5.16 18.14
C THR A 70 9.84 -3.91 19.00
N LEU A 71 10.42 -2.86 18.41
CA LEU A 71 10.71 -1.60 19.11
C LEU A 71 9.42 -0.87 19.53
N GLY A 72 8.38 -0.94 18.70
CA GLY A 72 7.09 -0.30 18.90
C GLY A 72 6.26 -0.87 20.06
N ARG A 73 6.67 -2.00 20.65
CA ARG A 73 5.97 -2.61 21.80
C ARG A 73 5.92 -1.74 23.05
N ASN A 74 6.94 -0.89 23.24
CA ASN A 74 7.09 -0.02 24.40
C ASN A 74 6.57 1.41 24.17
N ILE A 75 5.87 1.66 23.06
CA ILE A 75 5.32 2.98 22.74
C ILE A 75 4.20 3.30 23.72
N ARG A 76 4.41 4.34 24.54
CA ARG A 76 3.40 4.84 25.49
C ARG A 76 2.34 5.71 24.83
N ASN A 77 2.74 6.50 23.83
CA ASN A 77 1.84 7.41 23.11
C ASN A 77 1.82 7.04 21.63
N ILE A 78 0.88 6.17 21.26
CA ILE A 78 0.74 5.68 19.90
C ILE A 78 0.37 6.81 18.92
N LYS A 79 -0.38 7.81 19.37
CA LYS A 79 -0.77 8.96 18.56
C LYS A 79 0.45 9.82 18.18
N LYS A 80 1.34 10.09 19.12
CA LYS A 80 2.60 10.79 18.82
C LYS A 80 3.49 9.95 17.92
N ALA A 81 3.55 8.66 18.15
CA ALA A 81 4.37 7.74 17.35
C ALA A 81 3.92 7.68 15.89
N VAL A 82 2.61 7.54 15.63
CA VAL A 82 2.10 7.49 14.26
C VAL A 82 2.42 8.77 13.47
N ILE A 83 2.30 9.94 14.10
CA ILE A 83 2.66 11.21 13.47
C ILE A 83 4.17 11.26 13.16
N LEU A 84 5.03 10.88 14.11
CA LEU A 84 6.48 10.93 13.93
C LEU A 84 6.97 10.02 12.80
N VAL A 85 6.43 8.79 12.70
CA VAL A 85 6.85 7.88 11.62
C VAL A 85 6.36 8.36 10.25
N HIS A 86 5.23 9.06 10.18
CA HIS A 86 4.75 9.65 8.92
C HIS A 86 5.60 10.84 8.46
N ILE A 87 6.26 11.59 9.36
CA ILE A 87 7.16 12.68 8.94
C ILE A 87 8.28 12.17 8.03
N ILE A 88 8.75 10.94 8.21
CA ILE A 88 9.81 10.37 7.38
C ILE A 88 9.40 10.32 5.92
N ILE A 89 8.22 9.79 5.61
CA ILE A 89 7.71 9.70 4.23
C ILE A 89 7.43 11.08 3.64
N LEU A 90 6.99 12.05 4.48
CA LEU A 90 6.78 13.42 4.03
C LEU A 90 8.08 14.05 3.54
N MET A 91 9.18 13.85 4.28
CA MET A 91 10.51 14.35 3.88
C MET A 91 10.96 13.74 2.54
N VAL A 92 10.73 12.43 2.35
CA VAL A 92 11.08 11.74 1.09
C VAL A 92 10.22 12.27 -0.07
N ALA A 93 8.91 12.39 0.11
CA ALA A 93 8.00 12.90 -0.92
C ALA A 93 8.32 14.36 -1.30
N PHE A 94 8.65 15.21 -0.31
CA PHE A 94 9.13 16.56 -0.55
C PHE A 94 10.42 16.57 -1.37
N ALA A 95 11.41 15.77 -0.97
CA ALA A 95 12.69 15.69 -1.67
C ALA A 95 12.52 15.21 -3.13
N MET A 96 11.67 14.21 -3.37
CA MET A 96 11.32 13.79 -4.74
C MET A 96 10.72 14.96 -5.56
N GLY A 97 9.70 15.61 -4.99
CA GLY A 97 9.04 16.74 -5.65
C GLY A 97 10.01 17.85 -5.97
N PHE A 98 10.84 18.24 -5.02
CA PHE A 98 11.86 19.28 -5.19
C PHE A 98 12.86 18.90 -6.29
N THR A 99 13.49 17.73 -6.18
CA THR A 99 14.51 17.27 -7.13
C THR A 99 13.98 17.25 -8.56
N PHE A 100 12.84 16.60 -8.82
CA PHE A 100 12.33 16.43 -10.19
C PHE A 100 11.61 17.67 -10.75
N THR A 101 11.31 18.66 -9.92
CA THR A 101 10.81 19.97 -10.39
C THR A 101 11.93 20.88 -10.89
N ILE A 102 13.13 20.78 -10.30
CA ILE A 102 14.28 21.64 -10.64
C ILE A 102 15.35 20.93 -11.49
N LEU A 103 15.23 19.61 -11.70
CA LEU A 103 16.22 18.83 -12.46
C LEU A 103 16.37 19.38 -13.88
N ASP A 104 17.62 19.63 -14.26
CA ASP A 104 17.97 20.03 -15.62
C ASP A 104 17.74 18.86 -16.59
N PRO A 105 17.07 19.06 -17.74
CA PRO A 105 16.91 18.06 -18.78
C PRO A 105 18.21 17.37 -19.22
N GLU A 106 19.34 18.05 -19.18
CA GLU A 106 20.65 17.46 -19.52
C GLU A 106 21.12 16.36 -18.53
N GLN A 107 20.57 16.34 -17.31
CA GLN A 107 20.92 15.38 -16.26
C GLN A 107 19.99 14.16 -16.21
N ILE A 108 19.05 14.02 -17.13
CA ILE A 108 18.02 12.96 -17.13
C ILE A 108 18.63 11.56 -17.14
N GLN A 109 19.72 11.33 -17.88
CA GLN A 109 20.32 9.98 -18.06
C GLN A 109 20.76 9.30 -16.75
N THR A 110 21.11 10.05 -15.70
CA THR A 110 21.47 9.51 -14.40
C THR A 110 20.36 9.64 -13.36
N ALA A 111 19.31 10.37 -13.70
CA ALA A 111 18.23 10.73 -12.78
C ALA A 111 17.43 9.51 -12.28
N TRP A 112 17.39 8.42 -13.05
CA TRP A 112 16.74 7.19 -12.58
C TRP A 112 17.38 6.63 -11.32
N LYS A 113 18.70 6.76 -11.13
CA LYS A 113 19.41 6.31 -9.92
C LYS A 113 19.00 7.13 -8.70
N VAL A 114 18.84 8.45 -8.89
CA VAL A 114 18.36 9.36 -7.85
C VAL A 114 16.94 9.02 -7.46
N TYR A 115 16.03 8.87 -8.45
CA TYR A 115 14.66 8.46 -8.19
C TYR A 115 14.58 7.09 -7.51
N PHE A 116 15.37 6.11 -7.96
CA PHE A 116 15.39 4.77 -7.37
C PHE A 116 15.85 4.80 -5.90
N SER A 117 16.79 5.70 -5.56
CA SER A 117 17.19 5.93 -4.16
C SER A 117 16.03 6.48 -3.32
N TYR A 118 15.27 7.44 -3.85
CA TYR A 118 14.04 7.93 -3.19
C TYR A 118 12.97 6.84 -3.09
N PHE A 119 12.81 6.01 -4.13
CA PHE A 119 11.89 4.88 -4.10
C PHE A 119 12.22 3.89 -2.99
N ILE A 120 13.51 3.59 -2.77
CA ILE A 120 13.97 2.75 -1.65
C ILE A 120 13.61 3.41 -0.32
N LEU A 121 13.94 4.69 -0.12
CA LEU A 121 13.63 5.41 1.11
C LEU A 121 12.12 5.52 1.38
N TYR A 122 11.33 5.76 0.34
CA TYR A 122 9.87 5.78 0.40
C TYR A 122 9.33 4.41 0.86
N SER A 123 9.80 3.34 0.25
CA SER A 123 9.38 1.97 0.56
C SER A 123 9.74 1.57 1.99
N LEU A 124 10.96 1.86 2.44
CA LEU A 124 11.39 1.66 3.83
C LEU A 124 10.54 2.47 4.82
N SER A 125 10.17 3.71 4.46
CA SER A 125 9.31 4.55 5.29
C SER A 125 7.94 3.93 5.50
N ILE A 126 7.34 3.34 4.45
CA ILE A 126 6.06 2.61 4.56
C ILE A 126 6.21 1.41 5.51
N GLY A 127 7.30 0.67 5.43
CA GLY A 127 7.56 -0.47 6.33
C GLY A 127 7.72 -0.05 7.82
N ILE A 128 8.22 1.16 8.07
CA ILE A 128 8.26 1.75 9.41
C ILE A 128 6.85 2.15 9.88
N ILE A 129 6.04 2.70 8.98
CA ILE A 129 4.70 3.23 9.27
C ILE A 129 3.72 2.09 9.60
N ILE A 130 3.66 1.04 8.79
CA ILE A 130 2.61 0.00 8.83
C ILE A 130 2.35 -0.55 10.24
N PRO A 131 3.33 -1.06 11.01
CA PRO A 131 3.04 -1.66 12.31
C PRO A 131 2.55 -0.65 13.35
N ILE A 132 3.05 0.59 13.29
CA ILE A 132 2.63 1.68 14.19
C ILE A 132 1.22 2.18 13.84
N TRP A 133 0.95 2.36 12.55
CA TRP A 133 -0.35 2.76 12.02
C TRP A 133 -1.43 1.71 12.31
N ALA A 134 -1.14 0.43 12.09
CA ALA A 134 -2.06 -0.66 12.39
C ALA A 134 -2.46 -0.68 13.89
N GLU A 135 -1.49 -0.51 14.79
CA GLU A 135 -1.79 -0.43 16.22
C GLU A 135 -2.56 0.83 16.58
N PHE A 136 -2.23 1.98 15.97
CA PHE A 136 -2.98 3.22 16.14
C PHE A 136 -4.44 3.06 15.74
N LEU A 137 -4.72 2.46 14.59
CA LEU A 137 -6.09 2.19 14.13
C LEU A 137 -6.81 1.19 15.05
N ASN A 138 -6.11 0.17 15.53
CA ASN A 138 -6.66 -0.78 16.50
C ASN A 138 -7.13 -0.09 17.78
N GLN A 139 -6.39 0.93 18.24
CA GLN A 139 -6.74 1.72 19.43
C GLN A 139 -7.72 2.86 19.15
N SER A 140 -8.00 3.16 17.89
CA SER A 140 -8.87 4.25 17.44
C SER A 140 -10.25 3.77 16.95
N THR A 141 -10.51 2.46 16.98
CA THR A 141 -11.72 1.86 16.41
C THR A 141 -12.37 0.89 17.41
N LEU A 142 -13.72 0.82 17.44
CA LEU A 142 -14.46 -0.21 18.14
C LEU A 142 -14.33 -1.55 17.41
N LYS A 143 -14.14 -2.63 18.15
CA LYS A 143 -13.98 -3.98 17.59
C LYS A 143 -15.19 -4.42 16.76
N SER A 144 -16.41 -4.09 17.23
CA SER A 144 -17.68 -4.39 16.54
C SER A 144 -17.93 -3.59 15.26
N GLU A 145 -17.27 -2.43 15.08
CA GLU A 145 -17.45 -1.52 13.95
C GLU A 145 -16.23 -1.49 13.01
N ARG A 146 -15.28 -2.39 13.22
CA ARG A 146 -13.97 -2.36 12.54
C ARG A 146 -14.08 -2.61 11.05
N GLY A 147 -14.92 -3.56 10.64
CA GLY A 147 -15.17 -3.85 9.21
C GLY A 147 -15.70 -2.63 8.47
N LYS A 148 -16.72 -1.96 9.03
CA LYS A 148 -17.27 -0.71 8.50
C LYS A 148 -16.23 0.42 8.47
N PHE A 149 -15.43 0.57 9.52
CA PHE A 149 -14.38 1.59 9.62
C PHE A 149 -13.36 1.46 8.48
N PHE A 150 -12.81 0.27 8.27
CA PHE A 150 -11.85 0.01 7.21
C PHE A 150 -12.49 0.00 5.83
N GLY A 151 -13.67 -0.60 5.68
CA GLY A 151 -14.36 -0.65 4.40
C GLY A 151 -14.66 0.75 3.85
N LEU A 152 -15.20 1.63 4.69
CA LEU A 152 -15.45 3.03 4.33
C LEU A 152 -14.14 3.79 4.12
N GLY A 153 -13.12 3.58 4.97
CA GLY A 153 -11.80 4.19 4.81
C GLY A 153 -11.22 3.90 3.44
N PHE A 154 -11.12 2.63 3.04
CA PHE A 154 -10.57 2.24 1.74
C PHE A 154 -11.45 2.67 0.56
N ALA A 155 -12.77 2.77 0.73
CA ALA A 155 -13.64 3.35 -0.29
C ALA A 155 -13.31 4.84 -0.51
N PHE A 156 -13.12 5.62 0.57
CA PHE A 156 -12.71 7.02 0.47
C PHE A 156 -11.28 7.20 -0.06
N ASN A 157 -10.37 6.28 0.26
CA ASN A 157 -9.05 6.21 -0.35
C ASN A 157 -9.16 6.07 -1.88
N SER A 158 -10.03 5.18 -2.36
CA SER A 158 -10.29 5.02 -3.79
C SER A 158 -10.90 6.28 -4.43
N VAL A 159 -11.83 6.97 -3.73
CA VAL A 159 -12.37 8.25 -4.21
C VAL A 159 -11.26 9.30 -4.32
N GLY A 160 -10.37 9.38 -3.34
CA GLY A 160 -9.19 10.25 -3.39
C GLY A 160 -8.28 9.90 -4.57
N SER A 161 -7.95 8.62 -4.73
CA SER A 161 -7.11 8.15 -5.84
C SER A 161 -7.75 8.39 -7.21
N PHE A 162 -9.06 8.27 -7.32
CA PHE A 162 -9.80 8.63 -8.53
C PHE A 162 -9.61 10.10 -8.90
N ALA A 163 -9.81 11.02 -7.94
CA ALA A 163 -9.57 12.44 -8.14
C ALA A 163 -8.11 12.73 -8.48
N GLY A 164 -7.17 12.08 -7.79
CA GLY A 164 -5.74 12.18 -8.06
C GLY A 164 -5.37 11.69 -9.46
N GLY A 165 -5.99 10.61 -9.95
CA GLY A 165 -5.78 10.08 -11.29
C GLY A 165 -6.17 11.07 -12.40
N PHE A 166 -7.24 11.84 -12.22
CA PHE A 166 -7.60 12.92 -13.16
C PHE A 166 -6.55 14.04 -13.18
N ILE A 167 -6.12 14.47 -11.99
CA ILE A 167 -5.07 15.50 -11.88
C ILE A 167 -3.76 15.00 -12.49
N LEU A 168 -3.39 13.75 -12.21
CA LEU A 168 -2.21 13.10 -12.79
C LEU A 168 -2.30 13.09 -14.32
N ARG A 169 -3.41 12.62 -14.89
CA ARG A 169 -3.60 12.61 -16.34
C ARG A 169 -3.45 14.01 -16.93
N PHE A 170 -4.13 15.02 -16.35
CA PHE A 170 -4.03 16.41 -16.79
C PHE A 170 -2.59 16.92 -16.74
N LEU A 171 -1.88 16.60 -15.64
CA LEU A 171 -0.49 17.03 -15.43
C LEU A 171 0.46 16.39 -16.47
N LEU A 172 0.32 15.09 -16.72
CA LEU A 172 1.18 14.37 -17.67
C LEU A 172 0.88 14.70 -19.14
N SER A 173 -0.35 15.13 -19.46
CA SER A 173 -0.73 15.59 -20.81
C SER A 173 -0.50 17.09 -21.03
N SER A 174 -0.04 17.82 -20.02
CA SER A 174 0.23 19.26 -20.11
C SER A 174 1.54 19.55 -20.86
N ASN A 175 1.75 20.83 -21.26
CA ASN A 175 3.00 21.28 -21.86
C ASN A 175 4.17 21.42 -20.86
N ILE A 176 4.02 20.94 -19.63
CA ILE A 176 5.10 20.95 -18.64
C ILE A 176 6.11 19.88 -19.04
N PRO A 177 7.38 20.24 -19.28
CA PRO A 177 8.36 19.28 -19.75
C PRO A 177 8.66 18.19 -18.72
N PHE A 178 8.97 16.99 -19.23
CA PHE A 178 9.53 15.90 -18.43
C PHE A 178 10.94 16.26 -17.93
N PRO A 179 11.33 15.95 -16.67
CA PRO A 179 10.57 15.23 -15.64
C PRO A 179 9.79 16.15 -14.68
N ARG A 180 9.73 17.46 -14.97
CA ARG A 180 9.12 18.47 -14.11
C ARG A 180 7.62 18.21 -13.83
N ASN A 181 6.89 17.68 -14.82
CA ASN A 181 5.51 17.28 -14.65
C ASN A 181 5.35 16.20 -13.55
N PHE A 182 6.23 15.21 -13.49
CA PHE A 182 6.25 14.23 -12.40
C PHE A 182 6.69 14.86 -11.07
N GLY A 183 7.69 15.75 -11.07
CA GLY A 183 8.12 16.49 -9.89
C GLY A 183 6.97 17.23 -9.21
N ILE A 184 6.12 17.92 -9.99
CA ILE A 184 4.89 18.58 -9.49
C ILE A 184 3.94 17.52 -8.92
N GLY A 185 3.78 16.37 -9.56
CA GLY A 185 2.99 15.26 -9.03
C GLY A 185 3.48 14.77 -7.66
N PHE A 186 4.79 14.68 -7.46
CA PHE A 186 5.38 14.31 -6.16
C PHE A 186 5.21 15.43 -5.10
N PHE A 187 5.15 16.69 -5.48
CA PHE A 187 4.76 17.75 -4.56
C PHE A 187 3.29 17.64 -4.15
N ILE A 188 2.40 17.27 -5.06
CA ILE A 188 0.99 17.03 -4.75
C ILE A 188 0.88 15.82 -3.79
N LEU A 189 1.64 14.75 -4.01
CA LEU A 189 1.78 13.64 -3.07
C LEU A 189 2.18 14.14 -1.68
N PHE A 190 3.26 14.92 -1.58
CA PHE A 190 3.74 15.48 -0.31
C PHE A 190 2.67 16.30 0.42
N ILE A 191 2.01 17.23 -0.26
CA ILE A 191 0.96 18.08 0.33
C ILE A 191 -0.19 17.21 0.84
N SER A 192 -0.63 16.27 0.04
CA SER A 192 -1.76 15.40 0.39
C SER A 192 -1.47 14.51 1.60
N LEU A 193 -0.29 13.87 1.63
CA LEU A 193 0.15 13.07 2.78
C LEU A 193 0.34 13.95 4.03
N THR A 194 0.79 15.20 3.88
CA THR A 194 0.93 16.15 4.98
C THR A 194 -0.42 16.45 5.62
N ILE A 195 -1.44 16.78 4.80
CA ILE A 195 -2.80 17.01 5.28
C ILE A 195 -3.31 15.75 5.98
N GLY A 196 -3.18 14.58 5.37
CA GLY A 196 -3.57 13.30 5.95
C GLY A 196 -2.90 13.03 7.30
N THR A 197 -1.60 13.27 7.41
CA THR A 197 -0.84 13.08 8.66
C THR A 197 -1.29 14.05 9.76
N PHE A 198 -1.60 15.30 9.40
CA PHE A 198 -2.10 16.30 10.35
C PHE A 198 -3.43 15.89 10.99
N LEU A 199 -4.28 15.16 10.28
CA LEU A 199 -5.58 14.68 10.78
C LEU A 199 -5.44 13.73 11.98
N PHE A 200 -4.32 13.02 12.14
CA PHE A 200 -4.09 12.18 13.33
C PHE A 200 -4.13 12.96 14.65
N LEU A 201 -3.89 14.27 14.63
CA LEU A 201 -4.01 15.11 15.82
C LEU A 201 -5.42 15.11 16.41
N PHE A 202 -6.44 14.92 15.58
CA PHE A 202 -7.85 14.99 16.00
C PHE A 202 -8.42 13.65 16.45
N PHE A 203 -7.73 12.53 16.23
CA PHE A 203 -8.21 11.23 16.67
C PHE A 203 -8.24 11.13 18.20
N ARG A 204 -9.23 10.43 18.71
CA ARG A 204 -9.38 10.05 20.11
C ARG A 204 -8.87 8.62 20.27
N VAL A 205 -7.78 8.46 21.01
CA VAL A 205 -7.12 7.17 21.20
C VAL A 205 -7.20 6.80 22.68
N LYS A 206 -7.70 5.61 22.97
CA LYS A 206 -7.64 5.06 24.33
C LYS A 206 -6.63 3.93 24.36
N SER A 207 -5.49 4.20 24.96
CA SER A 207 -4.47 3.18 25.18
C SER A 207 -5.00 2.16 26.18
N PRO A 208 -5.02 0.87 25.85
CA PRO A 208 -5.30 -0.16 26.83
C PRO A 208 -4.26 -0.04 27.98
N LYS A 209 -4.68 -0.19 29.22
CA LYS A 209 -3.78 -0.41 30.35
C LYS A 209 -3.10 -1.77 30.17
N LYS A 210 -2.13 -1.85 29.26
CA LYS A 210 -1.24 -3.02 29.16
C LYS A 210 -0.19 -2.84 30.25
N GLU A 211 -0.08 -3.79 31.15
CA GLU A 211 1.12 -3.98 31.94
C GLU A 211 2.29 -4.10 30.95
N HIS A 212 3.16 -3.13 30.95
CA HIS A 212 4.38 -3.13 30.14
C HIS A 212 5.34 -4.17 30.72
N ARG A 213 5.14 -5.45 30.42
CA ARG A 213 6.20 -6.44 30.58
C ARG A 213 7.25 -6.12 29.51
N HIS A 214 8.42 -5.71 29.95
CA HIS A 214 9.59 -5.61 29.07
C HIS A 214 9.87 -7.01 28.49
N LYS A 215 9.40 -7.24 27.27
CA LYS A 215 9.70 -8.49 26.54
C LYS A 215 11.07 -8.32 25.90
N THR A 216 11.96 -9.26 26.16
CA THR A 216 13.28 -9.30 25.51
C THR A 216 13.15 -9.74 24.04
N VAL A 217 14.20 -9.54 23.25
CA VAL A 217 14.27 -10.05 21.87
C VAL A 217 14.07 -11.56 21.84
N LYS A 218 14.59 -12.30 22.84
CA LYS A 218 14.42 -13.74 22.98
C LYS A 218 12.95 -14.13 23.19
N ASP A 219 12.22 -13.37 24.04
CA ASP A 219 10.78 -13.60 24.25
C ASP A 219 10.00 -13.37 22.95
N PHE A 220 10.41 -12.36 22.18
CA PHE A 220 9.82 -12.08 20.87
C PHE A 220 10.02 -13.22 19.88
N LEU A 221 11.24 -13.71 19.73
CA LEU A 221 11.56 -14.83 18.85
C LEU A 221 10.82 -16.11 19.25
N THR A 222 10.71 -16.38 20.58
CA THR A 222 9.97 -17.52 21.12
C THR A 222 8.46 -17.40 20.82
N GLU A 223 7.88 -16.23 21.03
CA GLU A 223 6.48 -15.94 20.71
C GLU A 223 6.21 -16.08 19.21
N THR A 224 7.06 -15.53 18.37
CA THR A 224 7.03 -15.64 16.91
C THR A 224 7.02 -17.10 16.46
N LYS A 225 7.97 -17.89 16.98
CA LYS A 225 8.04 -19.33 16.72
C LYS A 225 6.76 -20.05 17.15
N SER A 226 6.22 -19.71 18.33
CA SER A 226 4.98 -20.32 18.83
C SER A 226 3.76 -19.98 17.98
N ILE A 227 3.69 -18.77 17.42
CA ILE A 227 2.63 -18.34 16.50
C ILE A 227 2.71 -19.14 15.20
N VAL A 228 3.90 -19.19 14.60
CA VAL A 228 4.09 -19.87 13.30
C VAL A 228 3.86 -21.36 13.42
N VAL A 229 4.40 -22.02 14.45
CA VAL A 229 4.31 -23.49 14.62
C VAL A 229 2.94 -23.91 15.16
N GLY A 230 2.36 -23.15 16.08
CA GLY A 230 1.14 -23.54 16.81
C GLY A 230 -0.16 -23.23 16.09
N HIS A 231 -0.16 -22.43 15.00
CA HIS A 231 -1.40 -21.93 14.39
C HIS A 231 -1.58 -22.43 12.95
N LYS A 232 -2.10 -23.67 12.77
CA LYS A 232 -2.27 -24.32 11.45
C LYS A 232 -2.98 -23.45 10.40
N ASN A 233 -4.03 -22.72 10.78
CA ASN A 233 -4.75 -21.85 9.84
C ASN A 233 -3.91 -20.62 9.43
N PHE A 234 -3.10 -20.08 10.34
CA PHE A 234 -2.16 -19.01 10.01
C PHE A 234 -1.06 -19.52 9.05
N GLN A 235 -0.55 -20.74 9.25
CA GLN A 235 0.40 -21.35 8.30
C GLN A 235 -0.19 -21.48 6.89
N LYS A 236 -1.45 -21.97 6.77
CA LYS A 236 -2.15 -22.06 5.48
C LYS A 236 -2.34 -20.68 4.84
N TYR A 237 -2.66 -19.67 5.65
CA TYR A 237 -2.77 -18.30 5.20
C TYR A 237 -1.42 -17.79 4.67
N ILE A 238 -0.32 -17.97 5.42
CA ILE A 238 1.02 -17.57 4.97
C ILE A 238 1.39 -18.27 3.65
N LEU A 239 1.16 -19.59 3.55
CA LEU A 239 1.43 -20.32 2.31
C LEU A 239 0.64 -19.74 1.12
N SER A 240 -0.66 -19.45 1.31
CA SER A 240 -1.48 -18.83 0.26
C SER A 240 -0.97 -17.45 -0.13
N ARG A 241 -0.47 -16.66 0.85
CA ARG A 241 0.12 -15.35 0.62
C ARG A 241 1.45 -15.43 -0.14
N ILE A 242 2.29 -16.44 0.17
CA ILE A 242 3.55 -16.70 -0.57
C ILE A 242 3.24 -16.99 -2.04
N LEU A 243 2.32 -17.92 -2.32
CA LEU A 243 1.93 -18.25 -3.69
C LEU A 243 1.35 -17.03 -4.43
N PHE A 244 0.50 -16.27 -3.74
CA PHE A 244 -0.07 -15.05 -4.31
C PHE A 244 0.98 -13.96 -4.55
N ALA A 245 2.04 -13.89 -3.75
CA ALA A 245 3.10 -12.90 -3.91
C ALA A 245 3.87 -13.01 -5.24
N ALA A 246 3.75 -14.12 -5.96
CA ALA A 246 4.32 -14.29 -7.30
C ALA A 246 3.76 -13.27 -8.33
N HIS A 247 2.58 -12.66 -8.08
CA HIS A 247 2.04 -11.60 -8.95
C HIS A 247 2.72 -10.24 -8.77
N LEU A 248 3.37 -9.99 -7.61
CA LEU A 248 3.91 -8.67 -7.26
C LEU A 248 4.95 -8.15 -8.26
N PRO A 249 5.97 -8.92 -8.69
CA PRO A 249 6.88 -8.46 -9.73
C PRO A 249 6.16 -8.12 -11.05
N GLY A 250 5.10 -8.86 -11.38
CA GLY A 250 4.30 -8.65 -12.58
C GLY A 250 3.50 -7.34 -12.59
N LEU A 251 3.25 -6.70 -11.45
CA LEU A 251 2.47 -5.46 -11.42
C LEU A 251 3.09 -4.33 -12.26
N GLY A 252 4.42 -4.17 -12.19
CA GLY A 252 5.13 -3.20 -13.03
C GLY A 252 5.19 -3.62 -14.50
N LEU A 253 5.24 -4.94 -14.76
CA LEU A 253 5.32 -5.48 -16.10
C LEU A 253 4.07 -5.19 -16.94
N TYR A 254 2.85 -5.16 -16.35
CA TYR A 254 1.63 -4.89 -17.11
C TYR A 254 1.70 -3.57 -17.88
N ALA A 255 2.14 -2.49 -17.25
CA ALA A 255 2.22 -1.19 -17.90
C ALA A 255 3.25 -1.20 -19.02
N ILE A 256 4.45 -1.76 -18.78
CA ILE A 256 5.55 -1.81 -19.73
C ILE A 256 5.19 -2.72 -20.91
N TYR A 257 4.76 -3.96 -20.65
CA TYR A 257 4.35 -4.92 -21.68
C TYR A 257 3.25 -4.37 -22.59
N CYS A 258 2.23 -3.74 -22.01
CA CYS A 258 1.16 -3.15 -22.78
C CYS A 258 1.62 -1.92 -23.56
N GLN A 259 2.57 -1.12 -23.03
CA GLN A 259 3.14 0.01 -23.75
C GLN A 259 3.93 -0.45 -24.97
N ASP A 260 4.74 -1.49 -24.86
CA ASP A 260 5.49 -2.06 -25.98
C ASP A 260 4.56 -2.64 -27.05
N LYS A 261 3.46 -3.26 -26.64
CA LYS A 261 2.49 -3.90 -27.55
C LYS A 261 1.61 -2.91 -28.30
N PHE A 262 1.22 -1.80 -27.65
CA PHE A 262 0.21 -0.87 -28.16
C PHE A 262 0.73 0.56 -28.35
N ASN A 263 1.99 0.82 -28.03
CA ASN A 263 2.69 2.11 -28.21
C ASN A 263 1.85 3.33 -27.70
N PHE A 264 1.31 3.24 -26.48
CA PHE A 264 0.53 4.33 -25.89
C PHE A 264 1.41 5.35 -25.18
N ASP A 265 0.91 6.59 -25.12
CA ASP A 265 1.55 7.70 -24.40
C ASP A 265 1.49 7.49 -22.88
N VAL A 266 2.51 7.98 -22.18
CA VAL A 266 2.67 7.87 -20.71
C VAL A 266 1.49 8.47 -19.94
N SER A 267 0.75 9.44 -20.53
CA SER A 267 -0.46 10.02 -19.94
C SER A 267 -1.57 8.98 -19.68
N GLN A 268 -1.52 7.81 -20.35
CA GLN A 268 -2.42 6.70 -20.10
C GLN A 268 -2.29 6.17 -18.66
N ALA A 269 -1.16 6.41 -17.98
CA ALA A 269 -0.99 6.06 -16.57
C ALA A 269 -2.09 6.65 -15.68
N GLY A 270 -2.56 7.85 -16.00
CA GLY A 270 -3.69 8.48 -15.31
C GLY A 270 -5.00 7.72 -15.52
N ILE A 271 -5.27 7.25 -16.75
CA ILE A 271 -6.46 6.43 -17.05
C ILE A 271 -6.38 5.09 -16.35
N PHE A 272 -5.22 4.42 -16.38
CA PHE A 272 -5.01 3.15 -15.69
C PHE A 272 -5.25 3.30 -14.19
N THR A 273 -4.76 4.40 -13.60
CA THR A 273 -5.02 4.73 -12.20
C THR A 273 -6.52 4.90 -11.93
N ILE A 274 -7.24 5.66 -12.76
CA ILE A 274 -8.69 5.89 -12.63
C ILE A 274 -9.45 4.54 -12.68
N LEU A 275 -9.18 3.72 -13.69
CA LEU A 275 -9.86 2.43 -13.86
C LEU A 275 -9.57 1.46 -12.72
N ASN A 276 -8.31 1.40 -12.30
CA ASN A 276 -7.88 0.59 -11.18
C ASN A 276 -8.63 0.98 -9.90
N VAL A 277 -8.68 2.28 -9.56
CA VAL A 277 -9.29 2.73 -8.31
C VAL A 277 -10.81 2.64 -8.29
N ILE A 278 -11.48 2.79 -9.44
CA ILE A 278 -12.92 2.54 -9.56
C ILE A 278 -13.21 1.06 -9.22
N ALA A 279 -12.49 0.16 -9.85
CA ALA A 279 -12.67 -1.28 -9.61
C ALA A 279 -12.28 -1.64 -8.17
N SER A 280 -11.19 -1.06 -7.64
CA SER A 280 -10.74 -1.27 -6.26
C SER A 280 -11.78 -0.80 -5.25
N GLY A 281 -12.28 0.42 -5.40
CA GLY A 281 -13.28 0.98 -4.47
C GLY A 281 -14.58 0.17 -4.46
N PHE A 282 -15.10 -0.18 -5.64
CA PHE A 282 -16.29 -1.02 -5.77
C PHE A 282 -16.08 -2.40 -5.12
N THR A 283 -14.96 -3.06 -5.42
CA THR A 283 -14.70 -4.40 -4.90
C THR A 283 -14.43 -4.38 -3.39
N SER A 284 -13.73 -3.37 -2.86
CA SER A 284 -13.53 -3.19 -1.41
C SER A 284 -14.85 -3.07 -0.66
N TYR A 285 -15.78 -2.30 -1.20
CA TYR A 285 -17.11 -2.13 -0.60
C TYR A 285 -17.88 -3.45 -0.58
N VAL A 286 -17.97 -4.13 -1.74
CA VAL A 286 -18.69 -5.40 -1.87
C VAL A 286 -18.10 -6.48 -0.95
N VAL A 287 -16.76 -6.64 -0.99
CA VAL A 287 -16.06 -7.66 -0.20
C VAL A 287 -16.09 -7.33 1.30
N GLY A 288 -16.09 -6.06 1.68
CA GLY A 288 -16.28 -5.64 3.07
C GLY A 288 -17.60 -6.13 3.64
N ILE A 289 -18.70 -5.88 2.94
CA ILE A 289 -20.05 -6.31 3.36
C ILE A 289 -20.18 -7.85 3.36
N LEU A 290 -19.64 -8.51 2.32
CA LEU A 290 -19.70 -9.96 2.22
C LEU A 290 -18.78 -10.63 3.25
N GLY A 291 -17.64 -10.03 3.55
CA GLY A 291 -16.67 -10.55 4.53
C GLY A 291 -17.26 -10.66 5.93
N ASP A 292 -18.06 -9.70 6.36
CA ASP A 292 -18.76 -9.73 7.65
C ASP A 292 -19.79 -10.86 7.74
N LYS A 293 -20.36 -11.28 6.60
CA LYS A 293 -21.39 -12.35 6.54
C LYS A 293 -20.82 -13.73 6.23
N MET A 294 -19.85 -13.80 5.32
CA MET A 294 -19.32 -15.06 4.76
C MET A 294 -17.88 -15.37 5.21
N GLY A 295 -17.30 -14.46 5.99
CA GLY A 295 -15.89 -14.54 6.42
C GLY A 295 -14.91 -13.97 5.38
N HIS A 296 -13.82 -13.42 5.86
CA HIS A 296 -12.84 -12.68 5.05
C HIS A 296 -12.01 -13.55 4.08
N LYS A 297 -12.09 -14.89 4.20
CA LYS A 297 -11.51 -15.82 3.24
C LYS A 297 -12.11 -15.66 1.83
N SER A 298 -13.41 -15.38 1.72
CA SER A 298 -14.09 -15.18 0.44
C SER A 298 -13.50 -13.99 -0.34
N GLY A 299 -13.21 -12.88 0.36
CA GLY A 299 -12.56 -11.73 -0.25
C GLY A 299 -11.14 -12.01 -0.73
N MET A 300 -10.36 -12.83 -0.02
CA MET A 300 -9.06 -13.29 -0.51
C MET A 300 -9.18 -14.11 -1.80
N MET A 301 -10.22 -14.96 -1.92
CA MET A 301 -10.46 -15.71 -3.15
C MET A 301 -10.80 -14.80 -4.32
N VAL A 302 -11.62 -13.77 -4.10
CA VAL A 302 -11.91 -12.74 -5.11
C VAL A 302 -10.63 -12.04 -5.55
N ALA A 303 -9.74 -11.67 -4.60
CA ALA A 303 -8.46 -11.05 -4.91
C ALA A 303 -7.59 -11.93 -5.83
N TYR A 304 -7.47 -13.21 -5.51
CA TYR A 304 -6.66 -14.14 -6.30
C TYR A 304 -7.21 -14.34 -7.70
N LEU A 305 -8.53 -14.52 -7.83
CA LEU A 305 -9.19 -14.67 -9.13
C LEU A 305 -9.04 -13.40 -9.99
N ALA A 306 -9.18 -12.22 -9.41
CA ALA A 306 -9.04 -10.96 -10.13
C ALA A 306 -7.61 -10.77 -10.68
N HIS A 307 -6.57 -11.06 -9.90
CA HIS A 307 -5.19 -11.00 -10.39
C HIS A 307 -4.90 -12.07 -11.45
N PHE A 308 -5.43 -13.29 -11.30
CA PHE A 308 -5.35 -14.30 -12.35
C PHE A 308 -6.00 -13.81 -13.65
N THR A 309 -7.18 -13.20 -13.56
CA THR A 309 -7.88 -12.61 -14.70
C THR A 309 -7.05 -11.50 -15.35
N ALA A 310 -6.35 -10.66 -14.56
CA ALA A 310 -5.47 -9.63 -15.12
C ALA A 310 -4.34 -10.21 -15.97
N VAL A 311 -3.70 -11.31 -15.51
CA VAL A 311 -2.65 -12.02 -16.29
C VAL A 311 -3.24 -12.52 -17.61
N PHE A 312 -4.38 -13.20 -17.55
CA PHE A 312 -5.04 -13.74 -18.74
C PHE A 312 -5.39 -12.62 -19.74
N LEU A 313 -6.00 -11.54 -19.27
CA LEU A 313 -6.34 -10.40 -20.11
C LEU A 313 -5.09 -9.75 -20.74
N ALA A 314 -3.98 -9.63 -20.02
CA ALA A 314 -2.75 -9.05 -20.55
C ALA A 314 -2.16 -9.90 -21.69
N ILE A 315 -2.04 -11.21 -21.49
CA ILE A 315 -1.50 -12.14 -22.49
C ILE A 315 -2.33 -12.12 -23.78
N PHE A 316 -3.65 -12.19 -23.66
CA PHE A 316 -4.56 -12.27 -24.81
C PHE A 316 -5.05 -10.91 -25.31
N SER A 317 -4.52 -9.80 -24.78
CA SER A 317 -4.90 -8.44 -25.19
C SER A 317 -4.73 -8.22 -26.70
N GLN A 318 -5.74 -7.61 -27.32
CA GLN A 318 -5.76 -7.32 -28.76
C GLN A 318 -5.84 -5.81 -29.07
N ASN A 319 -6.29 -5.01 -28.11
CA ASN A 319 -6.44 -3.57 -28.24
C ASN A 319 -6.45 -2.87 -26.86
N MET A 320 -6.54 -1.54 -26.85
CA MET A 320 -6.53 -0.73 -25.61
C MET A 320 -7.70 -1.04 -24.65
N LEU A 321 -8.85 -1.53 -25.14
CA LEU A 321 -9.95 -1.91 -24.24
C LEU A 321 -9.56 -3.09 -23.34
N TRP A 322 -8.79 -4.04 -23.86
CA TRP A 322 -8.26 -5.14 -23.05
C TRP A 322 -7.26 -4.61 -22.01
N VAL A 323 -6.42 -3.64 -22.39
CA VAL A 323 -5.49 -3.02 -21.44
C VAL A 323 -6.25 -2.34 -20.30
N TYR A 324 -7.32 -1.62 -20.59
CA TYR A 324 -8.18 -1.03 -19.57
C TYR A 324 -8.79 -2.10 -18.65
N ALA A 325 -9.24 -3.22 -19.22
CA ALA A 325 -9.76 -4.34 -18.44
C ALA A 325 -8.68 -4.99 -17.55
N VAL A 326 -7.40 -5.04 -17.98
CA VAL A 326 -6.28 -5.49 -17.15
C VAL A 326 -6.18 -4.62 -15.88
N PHE A 327 -6.15 -3.30 -16.02
CA PHE A 327 -6.02 -2.40 -14.88
C PHE A 327 -7.25 -2.39 -13.97
N MET A 328 -8.45 -2.61 -14.53
CA MET A 328 -9.65 -2.86 -13.73
C MET A 328 -9.55 -4.16 -12.92
N ALA A 329 -9.04 -5.23 -13.52
CA ALA A 329 -8.88 -6.51 -12.83
C ALA A 329 -7.82 -6.42 -11.71
N ILE A 330 -6.69 -5.73 -11.95
CA ILE A 330 -5.69 -5.42 -10.90
C ILE A 330 -6.36 -4.65 -9.75
N GLY A 331 -7.14 -3.61 -10.08
CA GLY A 331 -7.85 -2.81 -9.08
C GLY A 331 -8.84 -3.64 -8.27
N ALA A 332 -9.64 -4.47 -8.91
CA ALA A 332 -10.57 -5.36 -8.23
C ALA A 332 -9.83 -6.33 -7.28
N GLY A 333 -8.68 -6.84 -7.70
CA GLY A 333 -7.84 -7.69 -6.88
C GLY A 333 -7.30 -6.95 -5.64
N GLN A 334 -6.78 -5.74 -5.81
CA GLN A 334 -6.27 -4.91 -4.73
C GLN A 334 -7.39 -4.51 -3.75
N GLY A 335 -8.56 -4.13 -4.28
CA GLY A 335 -9.74 -3.76 -3.49
C GLY A 335 -10.29 -4.91 -2.65
N ALA A 336 -10.28 -6.13 -3.17
CA ALA A 336 -10.67 -7.32 -2.41
C ALA A 336 -9.61 -7.71 -1.38
N PHE A 337 -8.32 -7.54 -1.71
CA PHE A 337 -7.20 -8.00 -0.91
C PHE A 337 -7.04 -7.23 0.40
N MET A 338 -6.96 -5.90 0.34
CA MET A 338 -6.59 -5.07 1.50
C MET A 338 -7.51 -5.26 2.71
N PRO A 339 -8.86 -5.09 2.59
CA PRO A 339 -9.74 -5.28 3.74
C PRO A 339 -9.75 -6.73 4.22
N SER A 340 -9.69 -7.70 3.31
CA SER A 340 -9.73 -9.12 3.67
C SER A 340 -8.47 -9.58 4.38
N ALA A 341 -7.29 -9.17 3.88
CA ALA A 341 -6.01 -9.53 4.48
C ALA A 341 -5.84 -8.94 5.88
N MET A 342 -6.22 -7.67 6.08
CA MET A 342 -6.16 -7.02 7.40
C MET A 342 -7.08 -7.70 8.40
N ASN A 343 -8.35 -7.93 8.03
CA ASN A 343 -9.31 -8.55 8.93
C ASN A 343 -8.89 -9.98 9.30
N LEU A 344 -8.38 -10.78 8.35
CA LEU A 344 -7.84 -12.11 8.66
C LEU A 344 -6.67 -12.06 9.66
N VAL A 345 -5.78 -11.09 9.54
CA VAL A 345 -4.69 -10.94 10.51
C VAL A 345 -5.22 -10.56 11.89
N TYR A 346 -6.23 -9.71 11.98
CA TYR A 346 -6.90 -9.41 13.25
C TYR A 346 -7.60 -10.64 13.84
N ASP A 347 -8.24 -11.46 13.01
CA ASP A 347 -8.89 -12.70 13.43
C ASP A 347 -7.86 -13.71 13.98
N PHE A 348 -6.69 -13.83 13.36
CA PHE A 348 -5.61 -14.69 13.86
C PHE A 348 -4.96 -14.14 15.13
N ALA A 349 -4.77 -12.83 15.22
CA ALA A 349 -4.17 -12.20 16.39
C ALA A 349 -5.07 -12.26 17.62
N LYS A 350 -6.40 -12.16 17.44
CA LYS A 350 -7.40 -12.08 18.53
C LYS A 350 -7.02 -11.00 19.54
N GLU A 351 -6.64 -11.42 20.77
CA GLU A 351 -6.19 -10.54 21.86
C GLU A 351 -4.67 -10.37 21.93
N ARG A 352 -3.93 -11.06 21.04
CA ARG A 352 -2.46 -10.97 20.97
C ARG A 352 -2.02 -9.68 20.24
N ASP A 353 -0.72 -9.47 20.18
CA ASP A 353 -0.12 -8.30 19.54
C ASP A 353 -0.28 -8.36 18.00
N THR A 354 -1.22 -7.60 17.47
CA THR A 354 -1.50 -7.50 16.03
C THR A 354 -0.27 -7.09 15.22
N LYS A 355 0.60 -6.23 15.78
CA LYS A 355 1.84 -5.78 15.11
C LYS A 355 2.73 -6.96 14.77
N THR A 356 2.85 -7.92 15.69
CA THR A 356 3.65 -9.14 15.47
C THR A 356 3.08 -9.95 14.33
N TYR A 357 1.77 -10.15 14.26
CA TYR A 357 1.15 -10.91 13.17
C TYR A 357 1.31 -10.22 11.81
N MET A 358 1.10 -8.89 11.73
CA MET A 358 1.32 -8.10 10.52
C MET A 358 2.77 -8.22 10.04
N ALA A 359 3.73 -7.94 10.94
CA ALA A 359 5.14 -8.01 10.63
C ALA A 359 5.61 -9.40 10.19
N LEU A 360 5.05 -10.47 10.80
CA LEU A 360 5.35 -11.85 10.40
C LEU A 360 4.91 -12.15 8.97
N VAL A 361 3.72 -11.69 8.57
CA VAL A 361 3.24 -11.90 7.20
C VAL A 361 4.25 -11.32 6.22
N ASP A 362 4.59 -10.03 6.35
CA ASP A 362 5.47 -9.34 5.41
C ASP A 362 6.90 -9.93 5.42
N THR A 363 7.45 -10.21 6.61
CA THR A 363 8.79 -10.77 6.74
C THR A 363 8.89 -12.19 6.16
N MET A 364 7.87 -13.01 6.34
CA MET A 364 7.86 -14.38 5.79
C MET A 364 7.66 -14.41 4.28
N LEU A 365 7.03 -13.39 3.70
CA LEU A 365 6.87 -13.27 2.24
C LEU A 365 8.15 -12.81 1.54
N ALA A 366 8.92 -11.92 2.16
CA ALA A 366 10.04 -11.24 1.52
C ALA A 366 11.05 -12.16 0.80
N PRO A 367 11.51 -13.29 1.37
CA PRO A 367 12.44 -14.21 0.67
C PRO A 367 11.84 -14.79 -0.62
N PHE A 368 10.54 -15.11 -0.60
CA PHE A 368 9.87 -15.69 -1.76
C PHE A 368 9.63 -14.64 -2.84
N VAL A 369 9.28 -13.41 -2.47
CA VAL A 369 9.18 -12.30 -3.42
C VAL A 369 10.52 -12.06 -4.12
N LEU A 370 11.64 -12.14 -3.38
CA LEU A 370 12.98 -12.05 -3.99
C LEU A 370 13.21 -13.14 -5.02
N ILE A 371 12.86 -14.39 -4.71
CA ILE A 371 12.97 -15.52 -5.65
C ILE A 371 12.12 -15.26 -6.90
N PHE A 372 10.90 -14.73 -6.74
CA PHE A 372 10.03 -14.42 -7.88
C PHE A 372 10.59 -13.28 -8.75
N ILE A 373 11.21 -12.25 -8.15
CA ILE A 373 11.85 -11.16 -8.90
C ILE A 373 13.02 -11.73 -9.74
N VAL A 374 13.90 -12.53 -9.13
CA VAL A 374 15.04 -13.13 -9.82
C VAL A 374 14.60 -14.11 -10.92
N GLY A 375 13.46 -14.77 -10.75
CA GLY A 375 12.93 -15.70 -11.75
C GLY A 375 12.24 -15.03 -12.96
N ILE A 376 11.96 -13.72 -12.90
CA ILE A 376 11.37 -12.95 -14.00
C ILE A 376 12.43 -12.17 -14.77
N GLY A 377 13.54 -11.79 -14.15
CA GLY A 377 14.68 -11.09 -14.77
C GLY A 377 15.73 -12.02 -15.25
#